data_f99d149075ceb3a21d9bf6b8c0b163a0
#
_entry.id   f99d149075ceb3a21d9bf6b8c0b163a0
#
_cell.length_a   1.000
_cell.length_b   1.000
_cell.length_c   1.000
_cell.angle_alpha   90.00
_cell.angle_beta   90.00
_cell.angle_gamma   90.00
#
_symmetry.space_group_name_H-M   'P 1'
#
loop_
_entity.id
_entity.type
_entity.pdbx_description
1 polymer ?
#
loop_
_entity_poly.entity_id
_entity_poly.type
_entity_poly.pdbx_seq_one_letter_code
_entity_poly.pdbx_strand_id
1 'polypeptide(L)'
;MKNTKIITVSLATALAIGAITANGVLVSADAEKGTIKVAASATPHAEILEQAKPLLAEQGYDLQVTVFNDYVQPNEVVESGDFDANYFQHIPYLDNFNEEQGTHLVNAGGIHYEPFGIYPGTKKSLDELEDGDTIAVPNDTTNEARALLLLQDNGVITLKDGAGLEATVKDIEEN
;
A
#
# COMPACT_ATOMS: atom_id res chain seq x y z
N MET A 1 -75.69 5.06 16.89
CA MET A 1 -75.82 5.64 15.56
C MET A 1 -74.49 6.23 15.16
N LYS A 2 -73.64 5.49 14.38
CA LYS A 2 -72.38 6.03 13.81
C LYS A 2 -72.28 5.51 12.39
N ASN A 3 -72.33 6.44 11.45
CA ASN A 3 -72.27 6.14 10.02
C ASN A 3 -70.83 5.86 9.61
N THR A 4 -70.62 4.68 9.08
CA THR A 4 -69.35 4.27 8.42
C THR A 4 -69.50 4.52 6.91
N LYS A 5 -68.72 5.45 6.37
CA LYS A 5 -68.63 5.67 4.93
C LYS A 5 -67.60 4.76 4.32
N ILE A 6 -68.07 3.89 3.44
CA ILE A 6 -67.23 3.00 2.64
C ILE A 6 -66.86 3.82 1.37
N ILE A 7 -65.54 3.99 1.15
CA ILE A 7 -65.01 4.59 -0.10
C ILE A 7 -64.56 3.43 -0.99
N THR A 8 -65.26 3.28 -2.09
CA THR A 8 -64.96 2.31 -3.15
C THR A 8 -63.98 3.01 -4.12
N VAL A 9 -62.76 2.48 -4.25
CA VAL A 9 -61.82 2.91 -5.28
C VAL A 9 -61.93 1.99 -6.48
N SER A 10 -62.36 2.49 -7.59
CA SER A 10 -62.48 1.77 -8.87
C SER A 10 -61.13 1.65 -9.54
N LEU A 11 -60.71 0.43 -9.82
CA LEU A 11 -59.53 0.11 -10.59
C LEU A 11 -59.86 0.16 -12.09
N ALA A 12 -59.33 1.15 -12.80
CA ALA A 12 -59.43 1.19 -14.26
C ALA A 12 -58.18 0.52 -14.87
N THR A 13 -58.42 -0.64 -15.50
CA THR A 13 -57.47 -1.38 -16.28
C THR A 13 -57.36 -0.76 -17.68
N ALA A 14 -56.19 -0.25 -18.04
CA ALA A 14 -55.89 0.09 -19.44
C ALA A 14 -54.79 -0.90 -19.94
N LEU A 15 -55.20 -1.85 -20.78
CA LEU A 15 -54.25 -2.62 -21.58
C LEU A 15 -53.80 -1.75 -22.77
N ALA A 16 -52.49 -1.51 -22.84
CA ALA A 16 -51.84 -1.07 -24.06
C ALA A 16 -50.81 -2.14 -24.47
N ILE A 17 -51.18 -2.93 -25.49
CA ILE A 17 -50.27 -3.86 -26.17
C ILE A 17 -49.47 -3.00 -27.17
N GLY A 18 -48.17 -2.79 -26.85
CA GLY A 18 -47.20 -2.25 -27.78
C GLY A 18 -46.04 -3.24 -27.91
N ALA A 19 -46.05 -4.03 -28.98
CA ALA A 19 -44.88 -4.86 -29.33
C ALA A 19 -43.80 -3.97 -29.89
N ILE A 20 -42.75 -3.75 -29.09
CA ILE A 20 -41.49 -3.20 -29.57
C ILE A 20 -40.44 -4.32 -29.44
N THR A 21 -40.11 -4.94 -30.58
CA THR A 21 -38.95 -5.77 -30.74
C THR A 21 -37.73 -4.86 -30.81
N ALA A 22 -37.18 -4.44 -29.68
CA ALA A 22 -35.87 -3.85 -29.60
C ALA A 22 -34.92 -4.97 -29.12
N ASN A 23 -33.96 -5.34 -29.96
CA ASN A 23 -32.79 -6.08 -29.54
C ASN A 23 -32.01 -5.21 -28.55
N GLY A 24 -32.47 -5.12 -27.32
CA GLY A 24 -31.76 -4.57 -26.22
C GLY A 24 -30.72 -5.58 -25.76
N VAL A 25 -29.46 -5.35 -26.09
CA VAL A 25 -28.35 -5.92 -25.36
C VAL A 25 -28.58 -5.49 -23.90
N LEU A 26 -28.98 -6.44 -23.07
CA LEU A 26 -28.96 -6.27 -21.62
C LEU A 26 -27.47 -6.19 -21.24
N VAL A 27 -26.91 -5.00 -21.24
CA VAL A 27 -25.70 -4.72 -20.50
C VAL A 27 -26.12 -4.90 -19.05
N SER A 28 -25.80 -6.06 -18.48
CA SER A 28 -25.79 -6.21 -17.03
C SER A 28 -24.76 -5.18 -16.54
N ALA A 29 -25.25 -4.08 -15.99
CA ALA A 29 -24.41 -3.27 -15.12
C ALA A 29 -24.05 -4.18 -13.95
N ASP A 30 -22.82 -4.72 -13.94
CA ASP A 30 -22.31 -5.38 -12.76
C ASP A 30 -22.47 -4.40 -11.61
N ALA A 31 -23.16 -4.81 -10.56
CA ALA A 31 -23.42 -3.97 -9.42
C ALA A 31 -22.05 -3.54 -8.84
N GLU A 32 -21.88 -2.24 -8.68
CA GLU A 32 -20.70 -1.66 -8.03
C GLU A 32 -20.53 -2.29 -6.64
N LYS A 33 -19.43 -3.01 -6.42
CA LYS A 33 -19.16 -3.74 -5.16
C LYS A 33 -18.59 -2.83 -4.08
N GLY A 34 -18.02 -1.71 -4.46
CA GLY A 34 -17.50 -0.70 -3.56
C GLY A 34 -16.14 -0.14 -3.93
N THR A 35 -15.71 0.82 -3.14
CA THR A 35 -14.42 1.47 -3.28
C THR A 35 -13.39 0.80 -2.39
N ILE A 36 -12.16 0.63 -2.90
CA ILE A 36 -10.98 0.18 -2.14
C ILE A 36 -9.99 1.33 -2.12
N LYS A 37 -9.65 1.84 -0.95
CA LYS A 37 -8.68 2.94 -0.77
C LYS A 37 -7.33 2.37 -0.35
N VAL A 38 -6.29 2.65 -1.13
CA VAL A 38 -4.93 2.16 -0.85
C VAL A 38 -3.96 3.33 -0.74
N ALA A 39 -3.22 3.39 0.37
CA ALA A 39 -2.10 4.29 0.58
C ALA A 39 -0.83 3.65 0.00
N ALA A 40 -0.08 4.37 -0.83
CA ALA A 40 1.10 3.82 -1.50
C ALA A 40 2.24 4.83 -1.58
N SER A 41 3.49 4.34 -1.70
CA SER A 41 4.60 5.17 -2.19
C SER A 41 4.53 5.33 -3.71
N ALA A 42 5.18 6.37 -4.26
CA ALA A 42 5.03 6.73 -5.66
C ALA A 42 5.50 5.62 -6.61
N THR A 43 6.74 5.17 -6.44
CA THR A 43 7.41 4.21 -7.33
C THR A 43 8.07 3.10 -6.49
N PRO A 44 7.89 1.82 -6.84
CA PRO A 44 7.06 1.30 -7.94
C PRO A 44 5.60 1.06 -7.54
N HIS A 45 5.22 1.25 -6.28
CA HIS A 45 3.99 0.75 -5.66
C HIS A 45 2.72 1.35 -6.29
N ALA A 46 2.60 2.69 -6.35
CA ALA A 46 1.44 3.32 -6.99
C ALA A 46 1.35 2.96 -8.49
N GLU A 47 2.49 2.84 -9.18
CA GLU A 47 2.54 2.46 -10.59
C GLU A 47 1.97 1.04 -10.82
N ILE A 48 2.29 0.11 -9.91
CA ILE A 48 1.75 -1.26 -9.94
C ILE A 48 0.24 -1.24 -9.68
N LEU A 49 -0.22 -0.48 -8.69
CA LEU A 49 -1.64 -0.34 -8.37
C LEU A 49 -2.45 0.28 -9.52
N GLU A 50 -1.87 1.21 -10.28
CA GLU A 50 -2.52 1.77 -11.47
C GLU A 50 -2.80 0.68 -12.53
N GLN A 51 -1.94 -0.34 -12.65
CA GLN A 51 -2.19 -1.48 -13.53
C GLN A 51 -3.27 -2.43 -12.98
N ALA A 52 -3.49 -2.43 -11.68
CA ALA A 52 -4.55 -3.23 -11.06
C ALA A 52 -5.95 -2.59 -11.18
N LYS A 53 -6.04 -1.27 -11.34
CA LYS A 53 -7.33 -0.55 -11.45
C LYS A 53 -8.29 -1.14 -12.48
N PRO A 54 -7.90 -1.32 -13.76
CA PRO A 54 -8.82 -1.87 -14.75
C PRO A 54 -9.27 -3.30 -14.41
N LEU A 55 -8.40 -4.11 -13.82
CA LEU A 55 -8.71 -5.48 -13.44
C LEU A 55 -9.73 -5.55 -12.29
N LEU A 56 -9.64 -4.61 -11.35
CA LEU A 56 -10.60 -4.50 -10.25
C LEU A 56 -11.91 -3.89 -10.73
N ALA A 57 -11.88 -2.93 -11.66
CA ALA A 57 -13.06 -2.34 -12.28
C ALA A 57 -13.91 -3.40 -13.01
N GLU A 58 -13.27 -4.34 -13.73
CA GLU A 58 -13.95 -5.49 -14.34
C GLU A 58 -14.67 -6.39 -13.31
N GLN A 59 -14.22 -6.36 -12.07
CA GLN A 59 -14.82 -7.08 -10.96
C GLN A 59 -15.83 -6.24 -10.16
N GLY A 60 -16.07 -4.99 -10.55
CA GLY A 60 -17.01 -4.08 -9.91
C GLY A 60 -16.44 -3.29 -8.73
N TYR A 61 -15.11 -3.23 -8.56
CA TYR A 61 -14.46 -2.43 -7.53
C TYR A 61 -13.85 -1.14 -8.11
N ASP A 62 -13.97 -0.04 -7.38
CA ASP A 62 -13.26 1.22 -7.65
C ASP A 62 -12.00 1.30 -6.77
N LEU A 63 -10.81 1.15 -7.38
CA LEU A 63 -9.54 1.27 -6.68
C LEU A 63 -9.08 2.73 -6.65
N GLN A 64 -9.03 3.31 -5.45
CA GLN A 64 -8.52 4.66 -5.19
C GLN A 64 -7.13 4.59 -4.55
N VAL A 65 -6.13 5.09 -5.26
CA VAL A 65 -4.73 5.11 -4.80
C VAL A 65 -4.36 6.53 -4.39
N THR A 66 -3.86 6.68 -3.17
CA THR A 66 -3.29 7.94 -2.67
C THR A 66 -1.80 7.76 -2.42
N VAL A 67 -1.00 8.65 -3.02
CA VAL A 67 0.46 8.62 -2.88
C VAL A 67 0.89 9.41 -1.64
N PHE A 68 1.72 8.79 -0.82
CA PHE A 68 2.40 9.39 0.33
C PHE A 68 3.90 9.47 0.08
N ASN A 69 4.55 10.47 0.64
CA ASN A 69 5.99 10.70 0.46
C ASN A 69 6.81 10.35 1.71
N ASP A 70 6.21 9.70 2.68
CA ASP A 70 6.82 9.22 3.91
C ASP A 70 6.36 7.78 4.21
N TYR A 71 6.96 7.15 5.22
CA TYR A 71 6.69 5.76 5.58
C TYR A 71 5.84 5.62 6.86
N VAL A 72 5.45 6.72 7.49
CA VAL A 72 4.64 6.73 8.72
C VAL A 72 3.16 6.82 8.39
N GLN A 73 2.75 7.85 7.63
CA GLN A 73 1.36 8.12 7.31
C GLN A 73 0.63 6.94 6.64
N PRO A 74 1.22 6.17 5.69
CA PRO A 74 0.54 5.02 5.09
C PRO A 74 0.08 3.96 6.11
N ASN A 75 0.82 3.78 7.20
CA ASN A 75 0.43 2.89 8.29
C ASN A 75 -0.66 3.52 9.17
N GLU A 76 -0.51 4.79 9.53
CA GLU A 76 -1.46 5.51 10.38
C GLU A 76 -2.87 5.58 9.76
N VAL A 77 -2.99 5.85 8.45
CA VAL A 77 -4.29 5.96 7.78
C VAL A 77 -5.00 4.61 7.61
N VAL A 78 -4.25 3.49 7.61
CA VAL A 78 -4.85 2.16 7.64
C VAL A 78 -5.24 1.76 9.07
N GLU A 79 -4.39 2.03 10.06
CA GLU A 79 -4.72 1.77 11.47
C GLU A 79 -5.95 2.54 11.92
N SER A 80 -6.11 3.80 11.48
CA SER A 80 -7.31 4.61 11.79
C SER A 80 -8.57 4.14 11.07
N GLY A 81 -8.46 3.32 10.02
CA GLY A 81 -9.56 2.87 9.18
C GLY A 81 -9.99 3.88 8.12
N ASP A 82 -9.21 4.92 7.84
CA ASP A 82 -9.46 5.87 6.76
C ASP A 82 -9.14 5.27 5.39
N PHE A 83 -8.23 4.28 5.36
CA PHE A 83 -7.83 3.49 4.21
C PHE A 83 -7.99 2.00 4.50
N ASP A 84 -8.27 1.22 3.44
CA ASP A 84 -8.48 -0.23 3.55
C ASP A 84 -7.16 -1.01 3.57
N ALA A 85 -6.11 -0.47 2.93
CA ALA A 85 -4.80 -1.09 2.85
C ALA A 85 -3.71 -0.06 2.56
N ASN A 86 -2.46 -0.47 2.76
CA ASN A 86 -1.31 0.22 2.18
C ASN A 86 -0.43 -0.75 1.36
N TYR A 87 0.37 -0.16 0.47
CA TYR A 87 1.31 -0.89 -0.34
C TYR A 87 2.58 -0.06 -0.51
N PHE A 88 3.60 -0.32 0.34
CA PHE A 88 4.87 0.42 0.31
C PHE A 88 6.01 -0.27 1.06
N GLN A 89 5.73 -1.15 2.01
CA GLN A 89 6.68 -1.59 3.03
C GLN A 89 7.06 -3.07 2.90
N HIS A 90 8.19 -3.44 3.46
CA HIS A 90 8.59 -4.82 3.68
C HIS A 90 8.19 -5.29 5.08
N ILE A 91 8.13 -6.61 5.29
CA ILE A 91 7.67 -7.21 6.54
C ILE A 91 8.46 -6.72 7.76
N PRO A 92 9.81 -6.64 7.76
CA PRO A 92 10.54 -6.15 8.93
C PRO A 92 10.16 -4.72 9.36
N TYR A 93 9.85 -3.83 8.40
CA TYR A 93 9.37 -2.50 8.73
C TYR A 93 7.96 -2.52 9.35
N LEU A 94 7.06 -3.34 8.80
CA LEU A 94 5.71 -3.52 9.35
C LEU A 94 5.75 -4.02 10.79
N ASP A 95 6.56 -5.05 11.06
CA ASP A 95 6.67 -5.65 12.39
C ASP A 95 7.25 -4.64 13.40
N ASN A 96 8.32 -3.94 13.03
CA ASN A 96 8.93 -2.90 13.85
C ASN A 96 7.96 -1.71 14.10
N PHE A 97 7.22 -1.27 13.05
CA PHE A 97 6.24 -0.21 13.19
C PHE A 97 5.11 -0.59 14.17
N ASN A 98 4.59 -1.82 14.05
CA ASN A 98 3.57 -2.31 14.98
C ASN A 98 4.09 -2.33 16.42
N GLU A 99 5.34 -2.75 16.65
CA GLU A 99 5.94 -2.81 17.98
C GLU A 99 6.16 -1.40 18.56
N GLU A 100 6.76 -0.50 17.79
CA GLU A 100 7.09 0.84 18.26
C GLU A 100 5.87 1.75 18.44
N GLN A 101 4.90 1.67 17.53
CA GLN A 101 3.73 2.55 17.51
C GLN A 101 2.48 1.91 18.16
N GLY A 102 2.54 0.62 18.50
CA GLY A 102 1.40 -0.09 19.08
C GLY A 102 0.25 -0.27 18.10
N THR A 103 0.54 -0.37 16.80
CA THR A 103 -0.45 -0.61 15.74
C THR A 103 -0.72 -2.10 15.54
N HIS A 104 -1.80 -2.44 14.81
CA HIS A 104 -2.30 -3.81 14.66
C HIS A 104 -2.38 -4.24 13.19
N LEU A 105 -1.55 -3.64 12.35
CA LEU A 105 -1.54 -3.90 10.92
C LEU A 105 -1.07 -5.33 10.63
N VAL A 106 -1.66 -5.94 9.61
CA VAL A 106 -1.34 -7.31 9.21
C VAL A 106 -0.85 -7.38 7.77
N ASN A 107 0.10 -8.28 7.51
CA ASN A 107 0.56 -8.56 6.16
C ASN A 107 -0.52 -9.35 5.38
N ALA A 108 -1.11 -8.73 4.36
CA ALA A 108 -2.08 -9.38 3.48
C ALA A 108 -1.44 -10.26 2.40
N GLY A 109 -0.17 -10.00 2.05
CA GLY A 109 0.58 -10.77 1.07
C GLY A 109 1.79 -10.05 0.51
N GLY A 110 2.74 -10.81 0.00
CA GLY A 110 3.90 -10.29 -0.73
C GLY A 110 3.57 -10.11 -2.21
N ILE A 111 3.91 -8.97 -2.77
CA ILE A 111 3.63 -8.61 -4.17
C ILE A 111 4.89 -8.66 -5.02
N HIS A 112 5.99 -8.06 -4.54
CA HIS A 112 7.26 -8.03 -5.24
C HIS A 112 8.44 -7.99 -4.25
N TYR A 113 9.64 -8.10 -4.76
CA TYR A 113 10.88 -8.02 -4.01
C TYR A 113 11.74 -6.87 -4.54
N GLU A 114 12.27 -6.05 -3.63
CA GLU A 114 13.20 -4.97 -3.96
C GLU A 114 14.57 -5.28 -3.34
N PRO A 115 15.58 -5.58 -4.18
CA PRO A 115 16.94 -5.77 -3.68
C PRO A 115 17.50 -4.44 -3.17
N PHE A 116 18.16 -4.49 -2.02
CA PHE A 116 18.89 -3.36 -1.48
C PHE A 116 20.25 -3.25 -2.16
N GLY A 117 20.72 -2.03 -2.44
CA GLY A 117 21.97 -1.84 -3.19
C GLY A 117 22.79 -0.65 -2.71
N ILE A 118 24.10 -0.70 -2.95
CA ILE A 118 25.02 0.43 -2.81
C ILE A 118 25.17 1.08 -4.19
N TYR A 119 24.94 2.37 -4.27
CA TYR A 119 24.95 3.13 -5.52
C TYR A 119 26.06 4.16 -5.52
N PRO A 120 26.71 4.40 -6.69
CA PRO A 120 27.77 5.37 -6.80
C PRO A 120 27.28 6.79 -6.54
N GLY A 121 28.09 7.54 -5.78
CA GLY A 121 27.92 8.96 -5.54
C GLY A 121 29.05 9.77 -6.20
N THR A 122 29.82 10.47 -5.39
CA THR A 122 31.08 11.14 -5.80
C THR A 122 32.15 10.11 -6.16
N LYS A 123 32.30 9.05 -5.36
CA LYS A 123 33.11 7.87 -5.67
C LYS A 123 32.32 6.92 -6.56
N LYS A 124 33.00 6.18 -7.43
CA LYS A 124 32.37 5.31 -8.44
C LYS A 124 32.40 3.83 -8.09
N SER A 125 33.27 3.46 -7.14
CA SER A 125 33.36 2.10 -6.60
C SER A 125 33.70 2.15 -5.11
N LEU A 126 33.49 1.01 -4.41
CA LEU A 126 33.88 0.87 -3.01
C LEU A 126 35.41 0.93 -2.83
N ASP A 127 36.17 0.47 -3.85
CA ASP A 127 37.66 0.50 -3.82
C ASP A 127 38.24 1.93 -3.85
N GLU A 128 37.43 2.92 -4.17
CA GLU A 128 37.84 4.35 -4.19
C GLU A 128 37.56 5.07 -2.85
N LEU A 129 36.97 4.36 -1.87
CA LEU A 129 36.67 4.96 -0.56
C LEU A 129 37.98 5.23 0.20
N GLU A 130 38.02 6.40 0.84
CA GLU A 130 39.14 6.89 1.64
C GLU A 130 38.63 7.42 2.99
N ASP A 131 39.53 7.47 3.98
CA ASP A 131 39.20 8.03 5.29
C ASP A 131 38.62 9.44 5.18
N GLY A 132 37.44 9.63 5.75
CA GLY A 132 36.70 10.89 5.71
C GLY A 132 35.64 10.99 4.60
N ASP A 133 35.51 9.98 3.75
CA ASP A 133 34.38 9.91 2.81
C ASP A 133 33.04 9.70 3.56
N THR A 134 31.95 10.10 2.94
CA THR A 134 30.63 10.03 3.54
C THR A 134 29.71 9.11 2.72
N ILE A 135 29.07 8.16 3.40
CA ILE A 135 28.05 7.28 2.83
C ILE A 135 26.68 7.69 3.40
N ALA A 136 25.71 7.93 2.52
CA ALA A 136 24.34 8.16 2.92
C ALA A 136 23.60 6.84 3.12
N VAL A 137 22.93 6.70 4.26
CA VAL A 137 22.08 5.55 4.59
C VAL A 137 20.66 6.02 4.89
N PRO A 138 19.62 5.15 4.76
CA PRO A 138 18.28 5.48 5.24
C PRO A 138 18.27 5.82 6.74
N ASN A 139 17.26 6.56 7.17
CA ASN A 139 17.13 7.00 8.57
C ASN A 139 16.01 6.29 9.34
N ASP A 140 15.34 5.31 8.73
CA ASP A 140 14.41 4.44 9.43
C ASP A 140 15.14 3.19 9.95
N THR A 141 14.71 2.68 11.10
CA THR A 141 15.38 1.64 11.88
C THR A 141 15.79 0.44 11.02
N THR A 142 14.85 -0.13 10.28
CA THR A 142 15.09 -1.38 9.56
C THR A 142 15.91 -1.21 8.28
N ASN A 143 15.75 -0.11 7.55
CA ASN A 143 16.54 0.14 6.34
C ASN A 143 17.93 0.71 6.66
N GLU A 144 18.10 1.48 7.74
CA GLU A 144 19.43 1.84 8.25
C GLU A 144 20.22 0.55 8.56
N ALA A 145 19.64 -0.36 9.34
CA ALA A 145 20.28 -1.63 9.69
C ALA A 145 20.64 -2.46 8.45
N ARG A 146 19.74 -2.55 7.46
CA ARG A 146 20.02 -3.25 6.19
C ARG A 146 21.18 -2.62 5.42
N ALA A 147 21.25 -1.28 5.41
CA ALA A 147 22.36 -0.58 4.77
C ALA A 147 23.69 -0.87 5.46
N LEU A 148 23.71 -0.82 6.80
CA LEU A 148 24.91 -1.11 7.58
C LEU A 148 25.37 -2.55 7.41
N LEU A 149 24.45 -3.52 7.44
CA LEU A 149 24.76 -4.93 7.18
C LEU A 149 25.33 -5.13 5.77
N LEU A 150 24.77 -4.45 4.76
CA LEU A 150 25.27 -4.53 3.40
C LEU A 150 26.69 -3.92 3.27
N LEU A 151 26.98 -2.83 3.99
CA LEU A 151 28.34 -2.27 4.05
C LEU A 151 29.31 -3.21 4.72
N GLN A 152 28.90 -3.87 5.81
CA GLN A 152 29.70 -4.92 6.48
C GLN A 152 29.99 -6.11 5.56
N ASP A 153 28.95 -6.61 4.85
CA ASP A 153 29.11 -7.73 3.92
C ASP A 153 30.10 -7.43 2.78
N ASN A 154 30.27 -6.13 2.47
CA ASN A 154 31.23 -5.65 1.48
C ASN A 154 32.58 -5.20 2.09
N GLY A 155 32.79 -5.42 3.39
CA GLY A 155 34.06 -5.14 4.06
C GLY A 155 34.36 -3.64 4.25
N VAL A 156 33.33 -2.79 4.19
CA VAL A 156 33.50 -1.33 4.37
C VAL A 156 33.50 -0.96 5.86
N ILE A 157 32.69 -1.65 6.67
CA ILE A 157 32.59 -1.44 8.12
C ILE A 157 32.56 -2.77 8.87
N THR A 158 32.75 -2.74 10.17
CA THR A 158 32.48 -3.85 11.09
C THR A 158 31.43 -3.42 12.12
N LEU A 159 30.40 -4.22 12.31
CA LEU A 159 29.36 -4.00 13.33
C LEU A 159 29.60 -4.86 14.56
N LYS A 160 29.10 -4.42 15.70
CA LYS A 160 29.07 -5.19 16.94
C LYS A 160 28.36 -6.52 16.75
N ASP A 161 28.82 -7.55 17.45
CA ASP A 161 28.18 -8.84 17.43
C ASP A 161 26.70 -8.75 17.82
N GLY A 162 25.83 -9.33 16.98
CA GLY A 162 24.40 -9.41 17.24
C GLY A 162 23.60 -8.15 16.93
N ALA A 163 24.18 -7.12 16.29
CA ALA A 163 23.50 -5.90 15.93
C ALA A 163 22.23 -6.11 15.06
N GLY A 164 22.24 -7.07 14.14
CA GLY A 164 21.06 -7.53 13.40
C GLY A 164 20.28 -6.43 12.65
N LEU A 165 18.97 -6.61 12.53
CA LEU A 165 18.07 -5.68 11.82
C LEU A 165 17.69 -4.42 12.62
N GLU A 166 18.29 -4.21 13.78
CA GLU A 166 18.16 -3.00 14.60
C GLU A 166 19.48 -2.22 14.68
N ALA A 167 20.50 -2.63 13.91
CA ALA A 167 21.80 -1.96 13.86
C ALA A 167 21.66 -0.49 13.53
N THR A 168 22.40 0.34 14.26
CA THR A 168 22.49 1.79 14.03
C THR A 168 23.95 2.17 13.80
N VAL A 169 24.22 3.39 13.37
CA VAL A 169 25.59 3.91 13.25
C VAL A 169 26.40 3.82 14.56
N LYS A 170 25.74 3.71 15.73
CA LYS A 170 26.39 3.52 17.04
C LYS A 170 26.94 2.09 17.25
N ASP A 171 26.53 1.18 16.40
CA ASP A 171 26.95 -0.22 16.43
C ASP A 171 28.12 -0.50 15.51
N ILE A 172 28.64 0.51 14.82
CA ILE A 172 29.87 0.45 14.04
C ILE A 172 31.06 0.39 15.02
N GLU A 173 31.87 -0.68 14.92
CA GLU A 173 33.10 -0.84 15.69
C GLU A 173 34.32 -0.34 14.90
N GLU A 174 34.35 -0.61 13.58
CA GLU A 174 35.41 -0.19 12.67
C GLU A 174 34.79 0.33 11.37
N ASN A 175 35.36 1.40 10.84
CA ASN A 175 34.98 2.00 9.56
C ASN A 175 36.19 2.66 8.87
#